data_5f2b5c5168097cdcda35c764d36580f4
#
_entry.id   5f2b5c5168097cdcda35c764d36580f4
#
_cell.length_a   1.000
_cell.length_b   1.000
_cell.length_c   1.000
_cell.angle_alpha   90.00
_cell.angle_beta   90.00
_cell.angle_gamma   90.00
#
_symmetry.space_group_name_H-M   'P 1'
#
loop_
_entity.id
_entity.type
_entity.pdbx_description
1 polymer ?
#
loop_
_entity_poly.entity_id
_entity_poly.type
_entity_poly.pdbx_seq_one_letter_code
_entity_poly.pdbx_strand_id
1 'polypeptide(L)'
;MAGAAPACADPAPVIQAMRAHDWARAQALAAAFPDPIAQKLVTFARLLTPDTASAADIGAFLAANPAWPDQAALRHRLADAITNDPDQATSLADCQAFKPNLDEALLRCADAERLAGHAETARALAQRAWIEGVRDAQDEAAFLTDWPDAATPDVQWRRFDALDWARDPAAARQVARLDPARHAEAVARQAFQNRDPAALDDVADIPQAQRADPTLLLDQARWLRATGADAAALALWRGAAAAAETHAPPDRRPAFWTERDRLARAILATGDNEGAYFLADDPNVAPDQAPDALFLAGWIALRRLHDTPRALIKFQSLQAMSHSLITQGRAWYWLGRALAGEPAHQAMLHAAAYPTTYYGQLAIAQLSGAASIAAAIESAVGPAVPPAQAKAFAGTEMIRAATLLIGWGDPHWARQFLLRQAQLATDAARFALVASNAASLGLPDVSVQTARLAGRQGIVLPRLGWPAPFDPPATPGVAPALVLGLMRQESSFDPESVSPAGAIGLMQMMPATARQVAGQGGQDLKNPDLNMRLGIAYFSGLLRQFGGTLPYAIAAYNAGPHRARTWIAENGDASTLAPDVMIDWIERIPFAETRNYVQRVLENTAIYAAHGAK
;
A
#
# COMPACT_ATOMS: atom_id res chain seq x y z
N MET A 1 -49.82 1.00 26.88
CA MET A 1 -48.93 -0.17 27.11
C MET A 1 -47.63 0.08 26.38
N ALA A 2 -46.58 0.40 27.12
CA ALA A 2 -45.24 0.55 26.55
C ALA A 2 -44.73 -0.87 26.26
N GLY A 3 -44.59 -1.20 25.00
CA GLY A 3 -43.97 -2.46 24.57
C GLY A 3 -42.50 -2.45 25.00
N ALA A 4 -42.10 -3.39 25.84
CA ALA A 4 -40.71 -3.64 26.15
C ALA A 4 -39.95 -3.88 24.84
N ALA A 5 -38.87 -3.14 24.61
CA ALA A 5 -37.96 -3.44 23.53
C ALA A 5 -37.48 -4.90 23.69
N PRO A 6 -37.41 -5.72 22.65
CA PRO A 6 -36.89 -7.07 22.76
C PRO A 6 -35.48 -7.00 23.37
N ALA A 7 -35.28 -7.74 24.47
CA ALA A 7 -33.97 -7.87 25.07
C ALA A 7 -33.01 -8.38 24.00
N CYS A 8 -31.93 -7.62 23.72
CA CYS A 8 -30.87 -8.09 22.84
C CYS A 8 -30.35 -9.40 23.41
N ALA A 9 -30.30 -10.45 22.59
CA ALA A 9 -29.68 -11.71 22.98
C ALA A 9 -28.20 -11.45 23.35
N ASP A 10 -27.76 -12.05 24.46
CA ASP A 10 -26.37 -11.95 24.92
C ASP A 10 -25.43 -12.60 23.88
N PRO A 11 -24.45 -11.88 23.32
CA PRO A 11 -23.52 -12.44 22.34
C PRO A 11 -22.46 -13.35 22.94
N ALA A 12 -22.19 -13.27 24.25
CA ALA A 12 -21.10 -13.99 24.89
C ALA A 12 -21.19 -15.53 24.70
N PRO A 13 -22.35 -16.20 24.80
CA PRO A 13 -22.46 -17.64 24.53
C PRO A 13 -22.15 -18.01 23.08
N VAL A 14 -22.53 -17.17 22.09
CA VAL A 14 -22.23 -17.39 20.67
C VAL A 14 -20.74 -17.33 20.45
N ILE A 15 -20.09 -16.27 20.95
CA ILE A 15 -18.64 -16.04 20.82
C ILE A 15 -17.85 -17.17 21.48
N GLN A 16 -18.29 -17.63 22.67
CA GLN A 16 -17.66 -18.74 23.36
C GLN A 16 -17.76 -20.05 22.56
N ALA A 17 -18.92 -20.33 21.99
CA ALA A 17 -19.13 -21.51 21.15
C ALA A 17 -18.27 -21.46 19.87
N MET A 18 -18.18 -20.27 19.21
CA MET A 18 -17.31 -20.06 18.05
C MET A 18 -15.84 -20.30 18.39
N ARG A 19 -15.35 -19.76 19.52
CA ARG A 19 -13.97 -19.96 20.00
C ARG A 19 -13.66 -21.40 20.34
N ALA A 20 -14.67 -22.15 20.79
CA ALA A 20 -14.55 -23.57 21.07
C ALA A 20 -14.71 -24.46 19.81
N HIS A 21 -14.93 -23.86 18.65
CA HIS A 21 -15.26 -24.50 17.37
C HIS A 21 -16.53 -25.40 17.46
N ASP A 22 -17.42 -25.14 18.42
CA ASP A 22 -18.72 -25.77 18.53
C ASP A 22 -19.72 -25.04 17.61
N TRP A 23 -19.58 -25.29 16.30
CA TRP A 23 -20.34 -24.59 15.27
C TRP A 23 -21.84 -24.86 15.33
N ALA A 24 -22.23 -26.06 15.70
CA ALA A 24 -23.65 -26.42 15.85
C ALA A 24 -24.30 -25.60 16.96
N ARG A 25 -23.65 -25.52 18.13
CA ARG A 25 -24.10 -24.71 19.26
C ARG A 25 -24.07 -23.21 18.93
N ALA A 26 -23.00 -22.73 18.30
CA ALA A 26 -22.90 -21.34 17.88
C ALA A 26 -24.04 -20.94 16.94
N GLN A 27 -24.37 -21.80 15.98
CA GLN A 27 -25.46 -21.59 15.02
C GLN A 27 -26.83 -21.58 15.71
N ALA A 28 -27.08 -22.53 16.66
CA ALA A 28 -28.32 -22.58 17.43
C ALA A 28 -28.50 -21.34 18.32
N LEU A 29 -27.44 -20.88 18.96
CA LEU A 29 -27.45 -19.64 19.75
C LEU A 29 -27.63 -18.38 18.89
N ALA A 30 -27.01 -18.34 17.73
CA ALA A 30 -27.16 -17.22 16.80
C ALA A 30 -28.59 -17.12 16.24
N ALA A 31 -29.33 -18.19 16.17
CA ALA A 31 -30.74 -18.21 15.75
C ALA A 31 -31.67 -17.43 16.73
N ALA A 32 -31.25 -17.21 17.97
CA ALA A 32 -31.99 -16.40 18.94
C ALA A 32 -31.89 -14.90 18.70
N PHE A 33 -30.98 -14.44 17.85
CA PHE A 33 -30.85 -13.03 17.49
C PHE A 33 -31.95 -12.63 16.51
N PRO A 34 -32.54 -11.43 16.68
CA PRO A 34 -33.60 -10.95 15.78
C PRO A 34 -33.11 -10.79 14.32
N ASP A 35 -31.81 -10.52 14.14
CA ASP A 35 -31.21 -10.35 12.81
C ASP A 35 -30.59 -11.68 12.34
N PRO A 36 -31.05 -12.25 11.21
CA PRO A 36 -30.53 -13.50 10.67
C PRO A 36 -29.07 -13.41 10.22
N ILE A 37 -28.50 -12.19 10.14
CA ILE A 37 -27.07 -11.99 9.87
C ILE A 37 -26.21 -12.65 10.97
N ALA A 38 -26.69 -12.77 12.21
CA ALA A 38 -25.99 -13.46 13.28
C ALA A 38 -25.61 -14.90 12.88
N GLN A 39 -26.54 -15.65 12.31
CA GLN A 39 -26.29 -17.01 11.82
C GLN A 39 -25.31 -17.02 10.64
N LYS A 40 -25.42 -16.03 9.74
CA LYS A 40 -24.54 -15.92 8.60
C LYS A 40 -23.12 -15.56 9.00
N LEU A 41 -22.93 -14.74 10.05
CA LEU A 41 -21.61 -14.44 10.64
C LEU A 41 -20.98 -15.69 11.26
N VAL A 42 -21.75 -16.54 11.95
CA VAL A 42 -21.25 -17.83 12.47
C VAL A 42 -20.82 -18.74 11.31
N THR A 43 -21.63 -18.81 10.24
CA THR A 43 -21.26 -19.56 9.03
C THR A 43 -19.96 -19.03 8.44
N PHE A 44 -19.84 -17.73 8.27
CA PHE A 44 -18.65 -17.09 7.74
C PHE A 44 -17.39 -17.39 8.57
N ALA A 45 -17.50 -17.31 9.90
CA ALA A 45 -16.42 -17.67 10.81
C ALA A 45 -16.00 -19.14 10.66
N ARG A 46 -16.97 -20.04 10.54
CA ARG A 46 -16.70 -21.46 10.28
C ARG A 46 -15.92 -21.66 9.00
N LEU A 47 -16.35 -21.02 7.90
CA LEU A 47 -15.70 -21.14 6.60
C LEU A 47 -14.27 -20.59 6.56
N LEU A 48 -13.95 -19.63 7.42
CA LEU A 48 -12.59 -19.09 7.57
C LEU A 48 -11.69 -19.96 8.47
N THR A 49 -12.31 -20.87 9.26
CA THR A 49 -11.56 -21.76 10.15
C THR A 49 -11.07 -22.98 9.37
N PRO A 50 -9.77 -23.36 9.48
CA PRO A 50 -9.23 -24.54 8.80
C PRO A 50 -10.02 -25.82 9.13
N ASP A 51 -10.16 -26.70 8.15
CA ASP A 51 -10.70 -28.07 8.27
C ASP A 51 -12.13 -28.18 8.86
N THR A 52 -12.93 -27.10 8.73
CA THR A 52 -14.30 -27.06 9.28
C THR A 52 -15.41 -27.05 8.21
N ALA A 53 -15.05 -26.93 6.94
CA ALA A 53 -16.02 -26.83 5.85
C ALA A 53 -15.50 -27.53 4.58
N SER A 54 -16.43 -28.05 3.78
CA SER A 54 -16.12 -28.61 2.47
C SER A 54 -15.82 -27.51 1.44
N ALA A 55 -15.13 -27.88 0.35
CA ALA A 55 -14.92 -26.99 -0.79
C ALA A 55 -16.26 -26.50 -1.38
N ALA A 56 -17.26 -27.36 -1.45
CA ALA A 56 -18.61 -27.03 -1.90
C ALA A 56 -19.28 -25.95 -1.02
N ASP A 57 -19.20 -26.06 0.32
CA ASP A 57 -19.75 -25.05 1.24
C ASP A 57 -19.07 -23.67 1.03
N ILE A 58 -17.74 -23.66 0.95
CA ILE A 58 -16.94 -22.42 0.78
C ILE A 58 -17.23 -21.81 -0.59
N GLY A 59 -17.22 -22.61 -1.65
CA GLY A 59 -17.51 -22.18 -3.02
C GLY A 59 -18.90 -21.59 -3.17
N ALA A 60 -19.92 -22.24 -2.58
CA ALA A 60 -21.29 -21.74 -2.55
C ALA A 60 -21.41 -20.39 -1.83
N PHE A 61 -20.70 -20.24 -0.69
CA PHE A 61 -20.70 -18.98 0.05
C PHE A 61 -20.02 -17.86 -0.75
N LEU A 62 -18.86 -18.12 -1.36
CA LEU A 62 -18.15 -17.17 -2.21
C LEU A 62 -19.01 -16.67 -3.37
N ALA A 63 -19.69 -17.58 -4.06
CA ALA A 63 -20.58 -17.26 -5.18
C ALA A 63 -21.77 -16.41 -4.75
N ALA A 64 -22.38 -16.74 -3.60
CA ALA A 64 -23.56 -16.03 -3.08
C ALA A 64 -23.19 -14.67 -2.43
N ASN A 65 -21.94 -14.45 -2.01
CA ASN A 65 -21.54 -13.33 -1.17
C ASN A 65 -20.28 -12.60 -1.69
N PRO A 66 -20.23 -12.13 -2.94
CA PRO A 66 -19.04 -11.50 -3.52
C PRO A 66 -18.68 -10.16 -2.86
N ALA A 67 -19.63 -9.52 -2.16
CA ALA A 67 -19.41 -8.27 -1.44
C ALA A 67 -18.88 -8.45 -0.01
N TRP A 68 -18.86 -9.66 0.54
CA TRP A 68 -18.35 -9.92 1.88
C TRP A 68 -16.82 -9.74 1.94
N PRO A 69 -16.26 -9.42 3.13
CA PRO A 69 -14.80 -9.28 3.27
C PRO A 69 -14.08 -10.63 3.16
N ASP A 70 -12.77 -10.62 3.30
CA ASP A 70 -11.92 -11.81 3.40
C ASP A 70 -12.04 -12.81 2.23
N GLN A 71 -12.42 -12.32 1.05
CA GLN A 71 -12.56 -13.15 -0.16
C GLN A 71 -11.29 -13.94 -0.50
N ALA A 72 -10.10 -13.35 -0.25
CA ALA A 72 -8.83 -14.03 -0.46
C ALA A 72 -8.63 -15.18 0.54
N ALA A 73 -8.94 -14.94 1.82
CA ALA A 73 -8.85 -15.97 2.87
C ALA A 73 -9.82 -17.12 2.60
N LEU A 74 -11.06 -16.83 2.18
CA LEU A 74 -12.01 -17.90 1.79
C LEU A 74 -11.52 -18.70 0.59
N ARG A 75 -10.89 -18.06 -0.43
CA ARG A 75 -10.29 -18.80 -1.56
C ARG A 75 -9.14 -19.69 -1.11
N HIS A 76 -8.36 -19.23 -0.14
CA HIS A 76 -7.31 -20.05 0.46
C HIS A 76 -7.91 -21.27 1.18
N ARG A 77 -8.95 -21.06 2.01
CA ARG A 77 -9.66 -22.19 2.65
C ARG A 77 -10.28 -23.15 1.63
N LEU A 78 -10.80 -22.63 0.51
CA LEU A 78 -11.30 -23.45 -0.60
C LEU A 78 -10.19 -24.34 -1.18
N ALA A 79 -9.02 -23.78 -1.41
CA ALA A 79 -7.87 -24.53 -1.90
C ALA A 79 -7.40 -25.59 -0.89
N ASP A 80 -7.30 -25.22 0.39
CA ASP A 80 -7.00 -26.19 1.47
C ASP A 80 -8.00 -27.36 1.50
N ALA A 81 -9.30 -27.04 1.40
CA ALA A 81 -10.35 -28.06 1.41
C ALA A 81 -10.24 -29.03 0.21
N ILE A 82 -9.90 -28.52 -0.98
CA ILE A 82 -9.65 -29.36 -2.16
C ILE A 82 -8.40 -30.22 -1.97
N THR A 83 -7.33 -29.63 -1.46
CA THR A 83 -6.03 -30.29 -1.27
C THR A 83 -6.15 -31.43 -0.26
N ASN A 84 -6.90 -31.23 0.82
CA ASN A 84 -7.02 -32.17 1.93
C ASN A 84 -8.15 -33.20 1.74
N ASP A 85 -8.97 -33.10 0.69
CA ASP A 85 -10.03 -34.06 0.44
C ASP A 85 -9.44 -35.43 0.03
N PRO A 86 -9.74 -36.51 0.80
CA PRO A 86 -9.23 -37.84 0.47
C PRO A 86 -9.92 -38.48 -0.74
N ASP A 87 -11.13 -38.01 -1.10
CA ASP A 87 -11.90 -38.59 -2.22
C ASP A 87 -11.48 -37.95 -3.56
N GLN A 88 -10.98 -38.79 -4.46
CA GLN A 88 -10.47 -38.34 -5.77
C GLN A 88 -11.59 -37.83 -6.69
N ALA A 89 -12.78 -38.43 -6.62
CA ALA A 89 -13.89 -38.00 -7.48
C ALA A 89 -14.43 -36.62 -7.03
N THR A 90 -14.53 -36.41 -5.73
CA THR A 90 -14.90 -35.12 -5.14
C THR A 90 -13.85 -34.06 -5.48
N SER A 91 -12.56 -34.35 -5.28
CA SER A 91 -11.47 -33.42 -5.64
C SER A 91 -11.52 -33.04 -7.13
N LEU A 92 -11.75 -33.99 -8.03
CA LEU A 92 -11.86 -33.69 -9.47
C LEU A 92 -13.06 -32.78 -9.75
N ALA A 93 -14.21 -33.06 -9.18
CA ALA A 93 -15.42 -32.25 -9.34
C ALA A 93 -15.21 -30.81 -8.83
N ASP A 94 -14.59 -30.66 -7.66
CA ASP A 94 -14.30 -29.38 -7.05
C ASP A 94 -13.24 -28.58 -7.84
N CYS A 95 -12.18 -29.24 -8.33
CA CYS A 95 -11.19 -28.63 -9.21
C CYS A 95 -11.82 -28.06 -10.49
N GLN A 96 -12.74 -28.81 -11.10
CA GLN A 96 -13.44 -28.40 -12.33
C GLN A 96 -14.44 -27.27 -12.05
N ALA A 97 -15.15 -27.31 -10.91
CA ALA A 97 -16.14 -26.32 -10.53
C ALA A 97 -15.51 -24.99 -10.13
N PHE A 98 -14.45 -25.02 -9.32
CA PHE A 98 -13.91 -23.82 -8.67
C PHE A 98 -12.63 -23.29 -9.31
N LYS A 99 -11.91 -24.11 -10.08
CA LYS A 99 -10.66 -23.75 -10.79
C LYS A 99 -9.68 -23.01 -9.88
N PRO A 100 -9.24 -23.60 -8.78
CA PRO A 100 -8.39 -22.92 -7.81
C PRO A 100 -7.09 -22.46 -8.47
N ASN A 101 -6.58 -21.32 -8.00
CA ASN A 101 -5.35 -20.71 -8.49
C ASN A 101 -4.22 -20.75 -7.46
N LEU A 102 -4.41 -21.47 -6.37
CA LEU A 102 -3.41 -21.60 -5.31
C LEU A 102 -2.61 -22.90 -5.51
N ASP A 103 -1.35 -22.81 -5.24
CA ASP A 103 -0.30 -23.76 -5.63
C ASP A 103 -0.54 -25.20 -5.16
N GLU A 104 -0.94 -25.36 -3.89
CA GLU A 104 -1.19 -26.66 -3.28
C GLU A 104 -2.38 -27.36 -3.96
N ALA A 105 -3.46 -26.62 -4.19
CA ALA A 105 -4.62 -27.12 -4.90
C ALA A 105 -4.33 -27.42 -6.38
N LEU A 106 -3.41 -26.69 -7.04
CA LEU A 106 -3.01 -26.97 -8.42
C LEU A 106 -2.41 -28.36 -8.56
N LEU A 107 -1.53 -28.77 -7.65
CA LEU A 107 -0.92 -30.10 -7.71
C LEU A 107 -1.96 -31.19 -7.45
N ARG A 108 -2.84 -31.00 -6.46
CA ARG A 108 -3.95 -31.91 -6.17
C ARG A 108 -4.89 -32.05 -7.39
N CYS A 109 -5.20 -30.95 -8.06
CA CYS A 109 -6.01 -30.93 -9.26
C CYS A 109 -5.30 -31.62 -10.45
N ALA A 110 -3.99 -31.43 -10.58
CA ALA A 110 -3.20 -32.14 -11.59
C ALA A 110 -3.28 -33.67 -11.41
N ASP A 111 -3.15 -34.16 -10.18
CA ASP A 111 -3.27 -35.58 -9.87
C ASP A 111 -4.67 -36.11 -10.15
N ALA A 112 -5.72 -35.37 -9.77
CA ALA A 112 -7.10 -35.75 -10.02
C ALA A 112 -7.42 -35.84 -11.53
N GLU A 113 -6.98 -34.84 -12.32
CA GLU A 113 -7.14 -34.82 -13.77
C GLU A 113 -6.33 -35.96 -14.46
N ARG A 114 -5.13 -36.26 -13.95
CA ARG A 114 -4.30 -37.38 -14.43
C ARG A 114 -5.00 -38.72 -14.24
N LEU A 115 -5.56 -38.95 -13.05
CA LEU A 115 -6.30 -40.17 -12.73
C LEU A 115 -7.60 -40.31 -13.54
N ALA A 116 -8.22 -39.19 -13.91
CA ALA A 116 -9.38 -39.14 -14.80
C ALA A 116 -9.03 -39.33 -16.28
N GLY A 117 -7.73 -39.42 -16.63
CA GLY A 117 -7.27 -39.59 -18.01
C GLY A 117 -7.12 -38.31 -18.83
N HIS A 118 -7.24 -37.14 -18.21
CA HIS A 118 -7.14 -35.84 -18.86
C HIS A 118 -5.68 -35.34 -18.89
N ALA A 119 -4.80 -36.05 -19.59
CA ALA A 119 -3.35 -35.89 -19.51
C ALA A 119 -2.82 -34.47 -19.83
N GLU A 120 -3.43 -33.76 -20.80
CA GLU A 120 -2.99 -32.40 -21.15
C GLU A 120 -3.34 -31.39 -20.04
N THR A 121 -4.56 -31.43 -19.51
CA THR A 121 -4.98 -30.58 -18.40
C THR A 121 -4.14 -30.84 -17.16
N ALA A 122 -3.92 -32.11 -16.85
CA ALA A 122 -3.09 -32.54 -15.72
C ALA A 122 -1.66 -31.97 -15.84
N ARG A 123 -1.03 -32.10 -17.01
CA ARG A 123 0.31 -31.56 -17.25
C ARG A 123 0.36 -30.04 -17.11
N ALA A 124 -0.61 -29.33 -17.66
CA ALA A 124 -0.68 -27.88 -17.57
C ALA A 124 -0.81 -27.38 -16.10
N LEU A 125 -1.63 -28.06 -15.29
CA LEU A 125 -1.77 -27.77 -13.86
C LEU A 125 -0.49 -28.08 -13.09
N ALA A 126 0.16 -29.23 -13.37
CA ALA A 126 1.42 -29.59 -12.75
C ALA A 126 2.54 -28.59 -13.09
N GLN A 127 2.61 -28.11 -14.33
CA GLN A 127 3.57 -27.06 -14.75
C GLN A 127 3.33 -25.77 -13.98
N ARG A 128 2.08 -25.37 -13.79
CA ARG A 128 1.75 -24.20 -12.98
C ARG A 128 2.12 -24.41 -11.52
N ALA A 129 1.79 -25.53 -10.92
CA ALA A 129 2.17 -25.87 -9.55
C ALA A 129 3.70 -25.81 -9.35
N TRP A 130 4.46 -26.33 -10.34
CA TRP A 130 5.92 -26.28 -10.32
C TRP A 130 6.46 -24.84 -10.34
N ILE A 131 5.90 -23.98 -11.19
CA ILE A 131 6.34 -22.58 -11.32
C ILE A 131 5.96 -21.75 -10.10
N GLU A 132 4.73 -21.91 -9.62
CA GLU A 132 4.09 -21.01 -8.65
C GLU A 132 4.25 -21.49 -7.20
N GLY A 133 4.30 -22.80 -6.91
CA GLY A 133 4.05 -23.37 -5.61
C GLY A 133 5.13 -24.17 -4.94
N VAL A 134 5.68 -25.15 -5.61
CA VAL A 134 6.60 -26.12 -4.98
C VAL A 134 7.92 -25.43 -4.55
N ARG A 135 8.13 -25.22 -3.24
CA ARG A 135 9.25 -24.42 -2.69
C ARG A 135 10.21 -25.23 -1.83
N ASP A 136 9.73 -26.25 -1.14
CA ASP A 136 10.55 -27.11 -0.29
C ASP A 136 11.37 -28.09 -1.11
N ALA A 137 12.59 -28.39 -0.67
CA ALA A 137 13.50 -29.27 -1.40
C ALA A 137 13.00 -30.72 -1.50
N GLN A 138 12.24 -31.19 -0.50
CA GLN A 138 11.65 -32.52 -0.51
C GLN A 138 10.50 -32.60 -1.52
N ASP A 139 9.63 -31.57 -1.53
CA ASP A 139 8.51 -31.46 -2.47
C ASP A 139 9.02 -31.30 -3.90
N GLU A 140 10.12 -30.55 -4.11
CA GLU A 140 10.80 -30.47 -5.42
C GLU A 140 11.24 -31.85 -5.94
N ALA A 141 11.84 -32.67 -5.07
CA ALA A 141 12.29 -34.01 -5.44
C ALA A 141 11.12 -34.95 -5.74
N ALA A 142 10.05 -34.86 -4.95
CA ALA A 142 8.82 -35.62 -5.18
C ALA A 142 8.17 -35.22 -6.52
N PHE A 143 8.02 -33.92 -6.77
CA PHE A 143 7.47 -33.41 -8.02
C PHE A 143 8.22 -33.92 -9.24
N LEU A 144 9.55 -33.83 -9.23
CA LEU A 144 10.39 -34.28 -10.36
C LEU A 144 10.31 -35.79 -10.61
N THR A 145 10.00 -36.56 -9.56
CA THR A 145 9.76 -38.00 -9.66
C THR A 145 8.39 -38.32 -10.26
N ASP A 146 7.34 -37.61 -9.80
CA ASP A 146 5.95 -37.88 -10.14
C ASP A 146 5.50 -37.23 -11.47
N TRP A 147 6.15 -36.11 -11.85
CA TRP A 147 5.84 -35.28 -13.00
C TRP A 147 7.06 -34.95 -13.89
N PRO A 148 7.90 -35.92 -14.27
CA PRO A 148 9.14 -35.65 -15.02
C PRO A 148 8.88 -34.93 -16.35
N ASP A 149 7.79 -35.26 -17.05
CA ASP A 149 7.41 -34.66 -18.33
C ASP A 149 6.85 -33.23 -18.22
N ALA A 150 6.50 -32.77 -17.01
CA ALA A 150 6.06 -31.41 -16.77
C ALA A 150 7.23 -30.42 -16.63
N ALA A 151 8.41 -30.89 -16.20
CA ALA A 151 9.58 -30.07 -15.94
C ALA A 151 10.44 -29.83 -17.19
N THR A 152 9.84 -29.35 -18.28
CA THR A 152 10.53 -29.03 -19.54
C THR A 152 11.53 -27.87 -19.36
N PRO A 153 12.52 -27.69 -20.26
CA PRO A 153 13.47 -26.58 -20.17
C PRO A 153 12.83 -25.20 -20.04
N ASP A 154 11.77 -24.93 -20.81
CA ASP A 154 11.00 -23.67 -20.70
C ASP A 154 10.35 -23.50 -19.31
N VAL A 155 9.75 -24.57 -18.80
CA VAL A 155 9.12 -24.56 -17.46
C VAL A 155 10.17 -24.38 -16.35
N GLN A 156 11.36 -24.99 -16.49
CA GLN A 156 12.47 -24.81 -15.57
C GLN A 156 12.95 -23.34 -15.55
N TRP A 157 13.05 -22.71 -16.71
CA TRP A 157 13.38 -21.29 -16.81
C TRP A 157 12.31 -20.39 -16.17
N ARG A 158 11.04 -20.59 -16.51
CA ARG A 158 9.92 -19.82 -15.96
C ARG A 158 9.85 -19.96 -14.43
N ARG A 159 10.14 -21.15 -13.90
CA ARG A 159 10.24 -21.35 -12.45
C ARG A 159 11.40 -20.54 -11.85
N PHE A 160 12.60 -20.62 -12.44
CA PHE A 160 13.73 -19.83 -11.99
C PHE A 160 13.36 -18.34 -11.98
N ASP A 161 12.82 -17.83 -13.07
CA ASP A 161 12.47 -16.44 -13.23
C ASP A 161 11.44 -15.96 -12.18
N ALA A 162 10.44 -16.79 -11.87
CA ALA A 162 9.47 -16.50 -10.80
C ALA A 162 10.08 -16.50 -9.40
N LEU A 163 10.89 -17.52 -9.08
CA LEU A 163 11.57 -17.64 -7.79
C LEU A 163 12.58 -16.51 -7.56
N ASP A 164 13.37 -16.23 -8.57
CA ASP A 164 14.41 -15.20 -8.54
C ASP A 164 13.80 -13.79 -8.41
N TRP A 165 12.71 -13.53 -9.12
CA TRP A 165 11.93 -12.28 -8.97
C TRP A 165 11.37 -12.11 -7.57
N ALA A 166 10.84 -13.18 -6.96
CA ALA A 166 10.32 -13.20 -5.60
C ALA A 166 11.41 -13.16 -4.52
N ARG A 167 12.71 -13.24 -4.90
CA ARG A 167 13.83 -13.39 -3.96
C ARG A 167 13.72 -14.64 -3.09
N ASP A 168 13.14 -15.70 -3.65
CA ASP A 168 12.97 -16.97 -2.95
C ASP A 168 14.28 -17.75 -2.92
N PRO A 169 14.71 -18.27 -1.76
CA PRO A 169 15.94 -19.08 -1.66
C PRO A 169 15.97 -20.32 -2.57
N ALA A 170 14.81 -20.83 -2.99
CA ALA A 170 14.72 -21.95 -3.94
C ALA A 170 15.28 -21.61 -5.33
N ALA A 171 15.38 -20.32 -5.68
CA ALA A 171 15.98 -19.87 -6.94
C ALA A 171 17.41 -20.39 -7.11
N ALA A 172 18.22 -20.39 -6.04
CA ALA A 172 19.59 -20.89 -6.09
C ALA A 172 19.67 -22.40 -6.42
N ARG A 173 18.73 -23.20 -5.91
CA ARG A 173 18.65 -24.62 -6.26
C ARG A 173 18.18 -24.83 -7.69
N GLN A 174 17.35 -23.93 -8.19
CA GLN A 174 16.78 -24.00 -9.54
C GLN A 174 17.84 -23.75 -10.63
N VAL A 175 18.88 -22.96 -10.37
CA VAL A 175 19.98 -22.67 -11.31
C VAL A 175 20.60 -23.95 -11.87
N ALA A 176 20.84 -24.95 -11.02
CA ALA A 176 21.47 -26.23 -11.42
C ALA A 176 20.61 -27.08 -12.39
N ARG A 177 19.32 -26.74 -12.58
CA ARG A 177 18.38 -27.46 -13.44
C ARG A 177 18.19 -26.80 -14.81
N LEU A 178 18.83 -25.67 -15.04
CA LEU A 178 18.72 -24.91 -16.27
C LEU A 178 19.66 -25.47 -17.36
N ASP A 179 19.27 -25.27 -18.60
CA ASP A 179 20.18 -25.52 -19.73
C ASP A 179 21.37 -24.54 -19.70
N PRO A 180 22.50 -24.85 -20.37
CA PRO A 180 23.71 -24.04 -20.26
C PRO A 180 23.55 -22.55 -20.60
N ALA A 181 22.68 -22.23 -21.57
CA ALA A 181 22.45 -20.85 -21.99
C ALA A 181 21.71 -20.06 -20.91
N ARG A 182 20.64 -20.63 -20.36
CA ARG A 182 19.87 -20.03 -19.27
C ARG A 182 20.59 -20.07 -17.93
N HIS A 183 21.47 -21.04 -17.72
CA HIS A 183 22.32 -21.11 -16.53
C HIS A 183 23.20 -19.87 -16.39
N ALA A 184 23.89 -19.44 -17.47
CA ALA A 184 24.75 -18.25 -17.42
C ALA A 184 23.95 -16.98 -17.07
N GLU A 185 22.77 -16.80 -17.66
CA GLU A 185 21.89 -15.68 -17.32
C GLU A 185 21.42 -15.70 -15.85
N ALA A 186 21.06 -16.88 -15.35
CA ALA A 186 20.62 -17.06 -13.96
C ALA A 186 21.74 -16.75 -12.95
N VAL A 187 22.97 -17.20 -13.23
CA VAL A 187 24.15 -16.91 -12.40
C VAL A 187 24.38 -15.40 -12.33
N ALA A 188 24.40 -14.71 -13.48
CA ALA A 188 24.60 -13.27 -13.52
C ALA A 188 23.50 -12.50 -12.75
N ARG A 189 22.22 -12.87 -12.91
CA ARG A 189 21.12 -12.25 -12.16
C ARG A 189 21.30 -12.40 -10.65
N GLN A 190 21.64 -13.61 -10.19
CA GLN A 190 21.90 -13.85 -8.76
C GLN A 190 23.14 -13.11 -8.25
N ALA A 191 24.21 -13.02 -9.04
CA ALA A 191 25.40 -12.26 -8.69
C ALA A 191 25.06 -10.76 -8.50
N PHE A 192 24.31 -10.14 -9.40
CA PHE A 192 23.82 -8.76 -9.23
C PHE A 192 23.00 -8.59 -7.97
N GLN A 193 22.06 -9.51 -7.73
CA GLN A 193 21.18 -9.47 -6.56
C GLN A 193 21.92 -9.61 -5.25
N ASN A 194 22.94 -10.47 -5.20
CA ASN A 194 23.79 -10.71 -4.04
C ASN A 194 24.89 -9.64 -3.86
N ARG A 195 24.95 -8.65 -4.78
CA ARG A 195 25.96 -7.59 -4.82
C ARG A 195 27.40 -8.13 -4.94
N ASP A 196 27.55 -9.20 -5.71
CA ASP A 196 28.87 -9.73 -6.01
C ASP A 196 29.71 -8.67 -6.76
N PRO A 197 30.92 -8.33 -6.30
CA PRO A 197 31.79 -7.40 -7.01
C PRO A 197 32.15 -7.84 -8.43
N ALA A 198 32.19 -9.15 -8.69
CA ALA A 198 32.53 -9.75 -9.98
C ALA A 198 31.30 -9.93 -10.92
N ALA A 199 30.09 -9.51 -10.51
CA ALA A 199 28.85 -9.77 -11.24
C ALA A 199 28.84 -9.31 -12.72
N LEU A 200 29.66 -8.31 -13.08
CA LEU A 200 29.80 -7.89 -14.48
C LEU A 200 30.57 -8.90 -15.33
N ASP A 201 31.47 -9.67 -14.75
CA ASP A 201 32.25 -10.66 -15.48
C ASP A 201 31.34 -11.81 -15.97
N ASP A 202 30.32 -12.16 -15.20
CA ASP A 202 29.33 -13.19 -15.54
C ASP A 202 28.49 -12.83 -16.77
N VAL A 203 28.32 -11.53 -17.07
CA VAL A 203 27.57 -11.07 -18.25
C VAL A 203 28.25 -11.48 -19.57
N ALA A 204 29.58 -11.64 -19.56
CA ALA A 204 30.34 -12.04 -20.76
C ALA A 204 29.99 -13.46 -21.22
N ASP A 205 29.57 -14.33 -20.32
CA ASP A 205 29.21 -15.71 -20.60
C ASP A 205 27.75 -15.87 -21.11
N ILE A 206 26.94 -14.82 -21.01
CA ILE A 206 25.55 -14.85 -21.45
C ILE A 206 25.49 -14.77 -22.97
N PRO A 207 24.74 -15.66 -23.67
CA PRO A 207 24.50 -15.56 -25.10
C PRO A 207 23.92 -14.18 -25.48
N GLN A 208 24.39 -13.61 -26.58
CA GLN A 208 24.03 -12.25 -26.99
C GLN A 208 22.50 -12.03 -27.07
N ALA A 209 21.74 -13.03 -27.51
CA ALA A 209 20.28 -12.93 -27.61
C ALA A 209 19.58 -12.74 -26.24
N GLN A 210 20.19 -13.19 -25.16
CA GLN A 210 19.64 -13.13 -23.81
C GLN A 210 20.11 -11.87 -23.02
N ARG A 211 21.18 -11.20 -23.47
CA ARG A 211 21.67 -9.97 -22.82
C ARG A 211 20.67 -8.81 -22.84
N ALA A 212 19.62 -8.91 -23.64
CA ALA A 212 18.52 -7.95 -23.70
C ALA A 212 17.34 -8.33 -22.80
N ASP A 213 17.47 -9.35 -21.93
CA ASP A 213 16.40 -9.71 -20.99
C ASP A 213 16.10 -8.52 -20.05
N PRO A 214 14.83 -8.11 -19.94
CA PRO A 214 14.46 -6.95 -19.13
C PRO A 214 14.86 -7.08 -17.65
N THR A 215 14.68 -8.26 -17.06
CA THR A 215 14.96 -8.47 -15.64
C THR A 215 16.45 -8.49 -15.35
N LEU A 216 17.25 -9.10 -16.24
CA LEU A 216 18.71 -9.05 -16.16
C LEU A 216 19.21 -7.60 -16.17
N LEU A 217 18.72 -6.78 -17.12
CA LEU A 217 19.16 -5.39 -17.25
C LEU A 217 18.69 -4.53 -16.05
N LEU A 218 17.52 -4.82 -15.50
CA LEU A 218 17.05 -4.17 -14.28
C LEU A 218 17.94 -4.55 -13.06
N ASP A 219 18.32 -5.82 -12.90
CA ASP A 219 19.19 -6.25 -11.82
C ASP A 219 20.60 -5.66 -11.97
N GLN A 220 21.11 -5.56 -13.19
CA GLN A 220 22.38 -4.87 -13.49
C GLN A 220 22.29 -3.38 -13.14
N ALA A 221 21.22 -2.68 -13.52
CA ALA A 221 21.01 -1.27 -13.20
C ALA A 221 20.98 -1.03 -11.68
N ARG A 222 20.28 -1.89 -10.95
CA ARG A 222 20.20 -1.86 -9.48
C ARG A 222 21.57 -2.06 -8.84
N TRP A 223 22.34 -3.03 -9.35
CA TRP A 223 23.68 -3.32 -8.87
C TRP A 223 24.62 -2.14 -9.11
N LEU A 224 24.63 -1.56 -10.32
CA LEU A 224 25.45 -0.40 -10.65
C LEU A 224 25.17 0.78 -9.71
N ARG A 225 23.90 1.12 -9.49
CA ARG A 225 23.51 2.17 -8.55
C ARG A 225 23.90 1.81 -7.10
N ALA A 226 23.68 0.57 -6.68
CA ALA A 226 23.99 0.12 -5.30
C ALA A 226 25.47 0.13 -4.99
N THR A 227 26.33 0.02 -6.01
CA THR A 227 27.81 0.11 -5.91
C THR A 227 28.35 1.52 -6.14
N GLY A 228 27.47 2.52 -6.35
CA GLY A 228 27.85 3.92 -6.59
C GLY A 228 28.31 4.20 -8.03
N ALA A 229 28.10 3.26 -8.95
CA ALA A 229 28.43 3.43 -10.37
C ALA A 229 27.28 4.11 -11.16
N ASP A 230 26.73 5.21 -10.64
CA ASP A 230 25.52 5.87 -11.16
C ASP A 230 25.67 6.32 -12.62
N ALA A 231 26.86 6.76 -13.05
CA ALA A 231 27.11 7.12 -14.44
C ALA A 231 27.02 5.91 -15.38
N ALA A 232 27.50 4.74 -14.96
CA ALA A 232 27.38 3.50 -15.72
C ALA A 232 25.93 3.01 -15.77
N ALA A 233 25.18 3.15 -14.65
CA ALA A 233 23.76 2.86 -14.61
C ALA A 233 22.97 3.76 -15.58
N LEU A 234 23.25 5.06 -15.61
CA LEU A 234 22.63 5.99 -16.58
C LEU A 234 22.96 5.61 -18.02
N ALA A 235 24.21 5.24 -18.31
CA ALA A 235 24.61 4.78 -19.65
C ALA A 235 23.85 3.51 -20.06
N LEU A 236 23.65 2.56 -19.13
CA LEU A 236 22.85 1.36 -19.35
C LEU A 236 21.38 1.70 -19.71
N TRP A 237 20.78 2.67 -19.01
CA TRP A 237 19.43 3.16 -19.29
C TRP A 237 19.33 3.89 -20.63
N ARG A 238 20.32 4.69 -21.01
CA ARG A 238 20.38 5.36 -22.34
C ARG A 238 20.54 4.37 -23.49
N GLY A 239 21.01 3.16 -23.19
CA GLY A 239 21.22 2.08 -24.14
C GLY A 239 20.17 0.96 -24.02
N ALA A 240 20.62 -0.20 -23.58
CA ALA A 240 19.84 -1.45 -23.62
C ALA A 240 18.64 -1.48 -22.68
N ALA A 241 18.74 -0.91 -21.47
CA ALA A 241 17.72 -1.09 -20.45
C ALA A 241 16.39 -0.42 -20.81
N ALA A 242 16.40 0.80 -21.37
CA ALA A 242 15.17 1.47 -21.80
C ALA A 242 14.46 0.74 -22.95
N ALA A 243 15.21 0.15 -23.88
CA ALA A 243 14.64 -0.66 -24.96
C ALA A 243 14.03 -1.96 -24.42
N ALA A 244 14.71 -2.63 -23.49
CA ALA A 244 14.24 -3.87 -22.87
C ALA A 244 13.00 -3.66 -21.98
N GLU A 245 12.90 -2.53 -21.29
CA GLU A 245 11.75 -2.16 -20.45
C GLU A 245 10.42 -2.24 -21.21
N THR A 246 10.39 -1.92 -22.50
CA THR A 246 9.18 -2.02 -23.34
C THR A 246 8.63 -3.44 -23.40
N HIS A 247 9.50 -4.45 -23.23
CA HIS A 247 9.18 -5.87 -23.26
C HIS A 247 9.02 -6.48 -21.86
N ALA A 248 9.19 -5.67 -20.81
CA ALA A 248 9.04 -6.14 -19.43
C ALA A 248 7.59 -6.61 -19.16
N PRO A 249 7.41 -7.73 -18.43
CA PRO A 249 6.11 -8.16 -17.98
C PRO A 249 5.36 -7.04 -17.23
N PRO A 250 4.04 -6.87 -17.45
CA PRO A 250 3.27 -5.77 -16.86
C PRO A 250 3.37 -5.68 -15.34
N ASP A 251 3.42 -6.80 -14.64
CA ASP A 251 3.58 -6.90 -13.18
C ASP A 251 4.97 -6.47 -12.68
N ARG A 252 5.98 -6.45 -13.56
CA ARG A 252 7.35 -6.02 -13.25
C ARG A 252 7.65 -4.57 -13.59
N ARG A 253 6.88 -3.93 -14.46
CA ARG A 253 7.07 -2.51 -14.85
C ARG A 253 7.18 -1.54 -13.67
N PRO A 254 6.41 -1.70 -12.57
CA PRO A 254 6.57 -0.85 -11.40
C PRO A 254 7.99 -0.83 -10.80
N ALA A 255 8.73 -1.94 -10.95
CA ALA A 255 10.08 -2.03 -10.43
C ALA A 255 11.10 -1.26 -11.29
N PHE A 256 10.84 -1.13 -12.60
CA PHE A 256 11.66 -0.31 -13.51
C PHE A 256 11.53 1.16 -13.15
N TRP A 257 10.31 1.66 -13.00
CA TRP A 257 10.10 3.03 -12.54
C TRP A 257 10.75 3.29 -11.17
N THR A 258 10.60 2.37 -10.22
CA THR A 258 11.22 2.50 -8.90
C THR A 258 12.74 2.67 -9.00
N GLU A 259 13.39 1.97 -9.91
CA GLU A 259 14.84 2.09 -10.12
C GLU A 259 15.20 3.40 -10.85
N ARG A 260 14.43 3.79 -11.88
CA ARG A 260 14.60 5.08 -12.57
C ARG A 260 14.44 6.27 -11.62
N ASP A 261 13.41 6.29 -10.76
CA ASP A 261 13.21 7.37 -9.77
C ASP A 261 14.40 7.48 -8.81
N ARG A 262 14.89 6.35 -8.31
CA ARG A 262 16.06 6.34 -7.41
C ARG A 262 17.33 6.83 -8.09
N LEU A 263 17.60 6.34 -9.29
CA LEU A 263 18.77 6.74 -10.05
C LEU A 263 18.68 8.21 -10.50
N ALA A 264 17.50 8.69 -10.94
CA ALA A 264 17.29 10.09 -11.30
C ALA A 264 17.66 11.03 -10.15
N ARG A 265 17.26 10.67 -8.91
CA ARG A 265 17.58 11.47 -7.73
C ARG A 265 19.06 11.39 -7.35
N ALA A 266 19.73 10.25 -7.53
CA ALA A 266 21.16 10.12 -7.34
C ALA A 266 21.92 10.98 -8.38
N ILE A 267 21.53 10.92 -9.65
CA ILE A 267 22.11 11.71 -10.74
C ILE A 267 21.89 13.22 -10.55
N LEU A 268 20.72 13.63 -9.99
CA LEU A 268 20.50 15.04 -9.62
C LEU A 268 21.54 15.56 -8.62
N ALA A 269 21.99 14.72 -7.70
CA ALA A 269 23.00 15.10 -6.72
C ALA A 269 24.39 15.34 -7.35
N THR A 270 24.68 14.69 -8.49
CA THR A 270 25.93 14.91 -9.26
C THR A 270 25.89 16.15 -10.15
N GLY A 271 24.70 16.74 -10.38
CA GLY A 271 24.50 17.90 -11.24
C GLY A 271 24.17 17.57 -12.71
N ASP A 272 24.11 16.28 -13.11
CA ASP A 272 23.65 15.90 -14.45
C ASP A 272 22.10 15.95 -14.51
N ASN A 273 21.59 17.18 -14.66
CA ASN A 273 20.15 17.41 -14.67
C ASN A 273 19.46 16.84 -15.92
N GLU A 274 20.13 16.79 -17.08
CA GLU A 274 19.57 16.16 -18.30
C GLU A 274 19.53 14.63 -18.17
N GLY A 275 20.53 14.01 -17.56
CA GLY A 275 20.51 12.59 -17.26
C GLY A 275 19.38 12.22 -16.29
N ALA A 276 19.18 13.04 -15.26
CA ALA A 276 18.08 12.85 -14.32
C ALA A 276 16.70 13.05 -15.00
N TYR A 277 16.57 14.03 -15.86
CA TYR A 277 15.34 14.24 -16.63
C TYR A 277 15.04 13.05 -17.55
N PHE A 278 16.04 12.55 -18.28
CA PHE A 278 15.91 11.37 -19.12
C PHE A 278 15.37 10.16 -18.34
N LEU A 279 15.87 9.94 -17.14
CA LEU A 279 15.39 8.83 -16.28
C LEU A 279 13.96 9.05 -15.79
N ALA A 280 13.61 10.30 -15.45
CA ALA A 280 12.28 10.65 -14.95
C ALA A 280 11.21 10.67 -16.05
N ASP A 281 11.59 11.02 -17.29
CA ASP A 281 10.70 11.06 -18.45
C ASP A 281 10.55 9.67 -19.08
N ASP A 282 9.89 8.78 -18.34
CA ASP A 282 9.69 7.39 -18.72
C ASP A 282 8.37 7.21 -19.51
N PRO A 283 8.43 6.85 -20.79
CA PRO A 283 7.25 6.61 -21.61
C PRO A 283 6.56 5.27 -21.31
N ASN A 284 7.23 4.34 -20.61
CA ASN A 284 6.76 2.97 -20.35
C ASN A 284 6.25 2.79 -18.90
N VAL A 285 6.23 3.86 -18.13
CA VAL A 285 5.82 3.81 -16.71
C VAL A 285 4.42 3.21 -16.55
N ALA A 286 4.24 2.37 -15.52
CA ALA A 286 2.95 1.80 -15.20
C ALA A 286 1.92 2.91 -14.85
N PRO A 287 0.64 2.76 -15.24
CA PRO A 287 -0.36 3.83 -15.09
C PRO A 287 -0.54 4.36 -13.66
N ASP A 288 -0.37 3.52 -12.67
CA ASP A 288 -0.47 3.88 -11.24
C ASP A 288 0.73 4.71 -10.75
N GLN A 289 1.88 4.62 -11.42
CA GLN A 289 3.11 5.37 -11.12
C GLN A 289 3.33 6.58 -12.04
N ALA A 290 2.61 6.67 -13.14
CA ALA A 290 2.74 7.76 -14.10
C ALA A 290 2.57 9.16 -13.48
N PRO A 291 1.72 9.40 -12.45
CA PRO A 291 1.68 10.69 -11.79
C PRO A 291 3.00 11.11 -11.14
N ASP A 292 3.74 10.16 -10.56
CA ASP A 292 5.03 10.46 -9.92
C ASP A 292 6.13 10.70 -10.96
N ALA A 293 6.12 9.97 -12.07
CA ALA A 293 7.04 10.14 -13.19
C ALA A 293 6.86 11.53 -13.84
N LEU A 294 5.63 11.85 -14.22
CA LEU A 294 5.31 13.17 -14.81
C LEU A 294 5.67 14.32 -13.88
N PHE A 295 5.38 14.14 -12.59
CA PHE A 295 5.73 15.16 -11.61
C PHE A 295 7.24 15.35 -11.50
N LEU A 296 8.01 14.27 -11.35
CA LEU A 296 9.47 14.36 -11.21
C LEU A 296 10.11 14.96 -12.46
N ALA A 297 9.71 14.52 -13.65
CA ALA A 297 10.20 15.09 -14.92
C ALA A 297 9.86 16.58 -15.03
N GLY A 298 8.63 16.98 -14.73
CA GLY A 298 8.20 18.39 -14.73
C GLY A 298 8.97 19.23 -13.73
N TRP A 299 9.20 18.72 -12.53
CA TRP A 299 9.97 19.42 -11.49
C TRP A 299 11.44 19.58 -11.88
N ILE A 300 12.08 18.54 -12.42
CA ILE A 300 13.46 18.61 -12.93
C ILE A 300 13.55 19.66 -14.06
N ALA A 301 12.63 19.59 -15.03
CA ALA A 301 12.60 20.55 -16.13
C ALA A 301 12.50 22.00 -15.63
N LEU A 302 11.59 22.29 -14.69
CA LEU A 302 11.39 23.64 -14.17
C LEU A 302 12.53 24.11 -13.27
N ARG A 303 12.93 23.28 -12.30
CA ARG A 303 13.78 23.72 -11.18
C ARG A 303 15.27 23.48 -11.41
N ARG A 304 15.63 22.58 -12.31
CA ARG A 304 17.01 22.16 -12.53
C ARG A 304 17.51 22.51 -13.93
N LEU A 305 16.65 22.37 -14.95
CA LEU A 305 16.99 22.70 -16.35
C LEU A 305 16.54 24.09 -16.73
N HIS A 306 15.68 24.74 -15.96
CA HIS A 306 15.04 26.01 -16.29
C HIS A 306 14.31 25.99 -17.65
N ASP A 307 13.81 24.82 -18.03
CA ASP A 307 13.07 24.57 -19.27
C ASP A 307 11.55 24.58 -18.99
N THR A 308 10.99 25.78 -19.02
CA THR A 308 9.55 25.99 -18.81
C THR A 308 8.67 25.24 -19.81
N PRO A 309 8.97 25.19 -21.12
CA PRO A 309 8.18 24.42 -22.07
C PRO A 309 8.08 22.94 -21.73
N ARG A 310 9.19 22.25 -21.43
CA ARG A 310 9.16 20.86 -20.99
C ARG A 310 8.35 20.69 -19.71
N ALA A 311 8.54 21.55 -18.72
CA ALA A 311 7.83 21.52 -17.46
C ALA A 311 6.30 21.62 -17.63
N LEU A 312 5.85 22.57 -18.46
CA LEU A 312 4.42 22.77 -18.75
C LEU A 312 3.79 21.53 -19.36
N ILE A 313 4.43 20.88 -20.34
CA ILE A 313 3.93 19.64 -20.96
C ILE A 313 3.70 18.57 -19.86
N LYS A 314 4.67 18.38 -18.96
CA LYS A 314 4.57 17.37 -17.92
C LYS A 314 3.49 17.67 -16.87
N PHE A 315 3.40 18.91 -16.41
CA PHE A 315 2.39 19.30 -15.43
C PHE A 315 0.97 19.32 -16.01
N GLN A 316 0.80 19.70 -17.28
CA GLN A 316 -0.48 19.59 -17.98
C GLN A 316 -0.92 18.14 -18.15
N SER A 317 0.01 17.24 -18.54
CA SER A 317 -0.25 15.81 -18.61
C SER A 317 -0.63 15.23 -17.24
N LEU A 318 0.08 15.63 -16.18
CA LEU A 318 -0.21 15.23 -14.81
C LEU A 318 -1.62 15.66 -14.37
N GLN A 319 -2.00 16.92 -14.69
CA GLN A 319 -3.32 17.46 -14.38
C GLN A 319 -4.42 16.69 -15.12
N ALA A 320 -4.21 16.40 -16.41
CA ALA A 320 -5.21 15.75 -17.25
C ALA A 320 -5.45 14.27 -16.89
N MET A 321 -4.43 13.57 -16.39
CA MET A 321 -4.49 12.11 -16.19
C MET A 321 -5.11 11.67 -14.87
N SER A 322 -5.18 12.52 -13.85
CA SER A 322 -5.55 12.11 -12.50
C SER A 322 -6.69 12.94 -11.94
N HIS A 323 -7.63 12.29 -11.26
CA HIS A 323 -8.70 12.96 -10.49
C HIS A 323 -8.37 13.09 -9.00
N SER A 324 -7.26 12.51 -8.54
CA SER A 324 -6.85 12.54 -7.13
C SER A 324 -6.69 13.98 -6.63
N LEU A 325 -7.30 14.31 -5.47
CA LEU A 325 -7.19 15.63 -4.85
C LEU A 325 -5.73 16.07 -4.70
N ILE A 326 -4.88 15.15 -4.23
CA ILE A 326 -3.44 15.41 -4.00
C ILE A 326 -2.74 15.73 -5.31
N THR A 327 -2.99 14.93 -6.35
CA THR A 327 -2.36 15.09 -7.66
C THR A 327 -2.83 16.37 -8.35
N GLN A 328 -4.14 16.67 -8.28
CA GLN A 328 -4.69 17.90 -8.83
C GLN A 328 -4.11 19.15 -8.15
N GLY A 329 -4.10 19.21 -6.81
CA GLY A 329 -3.50 20.30 -6.07
C GLY A 329 -2.03 20.50 -6.43
N ARG A 330 -1.26 19.41 -6.55
CA ARG A 330 0.15 19.42 -6.96
C ARG A 330 0.33 19.92 -8.39
N ALA A 331 -0.42 19.39 -9.34
CA ALA A 331 -0.31 19.75 -10.74
C ALA A 331 -0.62 21.24 -10.97
N TRP A 332 -1.72 21.74 -10.44
CA TRP A 332 -2.10 23.14 -10.57
C TRP A 332 -1.13 24.10 -9.90
N TYR A 333 -0.63 23.75 -8.70
CA TYR A 333 0.40 24.55 -8.03
C TYR A 333 1.66 24.70 -8.90
N TRP A 334 2.18 23.59 -9.43
CA TRP A 334 3.40 23.63 -10.24
C TRP A 334 3.19 24.21 -11.64
N LEU A 335 1.97 24.11 -12.20
CA LEU A 335 1.58 24.91 -13.38
C LEU A 335 1.64 26.40 -13.07
N GLY A 336 1.11 26.83 -11.92
CA GLY A 336 1.20 28.23 -11.49
C GLY A 336 2.63 28.71 -11.26
N ARG A 337 3.54 27.80 -10.85
CA ARG A 337 4.98 28.11 -10.69
C ARG A 337 5.74 28.17 -12.03
N ALA A 338 5.23 27.49 -13.06
CA ALA A 338 5.84 27.47 -14.39
C ALA A 338 5.33 28.58 -15.31
N LEU A 339 4.11 29.03 -15.13
CA LEU A 339 3.47 30.09 -15.89
C LEU A 339 3.85 31.48 -15.35
N ALA A 340 3.47 32.55 -16.09
CA ALA A 340 3.64 33.94 -15.68
C ALA A 340 2.35 34.73 -15.87
N GLY A 341 2.21 35.87 -15.18
CA GLY A 341 1.07 36.78 -15.31
C GLY A 341 -0.27 36.14 -14.93
N GLU A 342 -1.34 36.50 -15.63
CA GLU A 342 -2.69 36.02 -15.35
C GLU A 342 -2.83 34.49 -15.42
N PRO A 343 -2.26 33.74 -16.40
CA PRO A 343 -2.31 32.29 -16.40
C PRO A 343 -1.71 31.64 -15.15
N ALA A 344 -0.65 32.21 -14.60
CA ALA A 344 -0.06 31.72 -13.34
C ALA A 344 -1.00 31.94 -12.16
N HIS A 345 -1.63 33.12 -12.10
CA HIS A 345 -2.63 33.43 -11.06
C HIS A 345 -3.83 32.50 -11.12
N GLN A 346 -4.37 32.23 -12.30
CA GLN A 346 -5.48 31.28 -12.48
C GLN A 346 -5.10 29.86 -12.07
N ALA A 347 -3.91 29.38 -12.44
CA ALA A 347 -3.44 28.06 -12.01
C ALA A 347 -3.32 27.97 -10.48
N MET A 348 -2.84 29.02 -9.81
CA MET A 348 -2.78 29.09 -8.34
C MET A 348 -4.18 29.10 -7.72
N LEU A 349 -5.17 29.77 -8.31
CA LEU A 349 -6.56 29.71 -7.86
C LEU A 349 -7.14 28.29 -7.99
N HIS A 350 -6.83 27.60 -9.09
CA HIS A 350 -7.21 26.20 -9.24
C HIS A 350 -6.55 25.31 -8.18
N ALA A 351 -5.26 25.50 -7.85
CA ALA A 351 -4.59 24.77 -6.77
C ALA A 351 -5.25 25.05 -5.41
N ALA A 352 -5.59 26.31 -5.12
CA ALA A 352 -6.24 26.73 -3.88
C ALA A 352 -7.64 26.11 -3.66
N ALA A 353 -8.29 25.63 -4.73
CA ALA A 353 -9.55 24.88 -4.64
C ALA A 353 -9.41 23.51 -3.96
N TYR A 354 -8.16 23.08 -3.64
CA TYR A 354 -7.87 21.83 -2.93
C TYR A 354 -7.29 22.08 -1.52
N PRO A 355 -8.00 22.76 -0.60
CA PRO A 355 -7.47 23.24 0.68
C PRO A 355 -7.08 22.11 1.65
N THR A 356 -7.53 20.89 1.40
CA THR A 356 -7.16 19.69 2.18
C THR A 356 -5.91 19.00 1.65
N THR A 357 -5.14 19.64 0.78
CA THR A 357 -3.89 19.11 0.22
C THR A 357 -2.72 20.05 0.49
N TYR A 358 -1.53 19.50 0.63
CA TYR A 358 -0.30 20.26 0.88
C TYR A 358 -0.10 21.41 -0.13
N TYR A 359 -0.20 21.12 -1.42
CA TYR A 359 0.00 22.12 -2.46
C TYR A 359 -1.17 23.11 -2.58
N GLY A 360 -2.39 22.68 -2.25
CA GLY A 360 -3.52 23.61 -2.15
C GLY A 360 -3.32 24.63 -1.02
N GLN A 361 -2.81 24.18 0.13
CA GLN A 361 -2.48 25.07 1.25
C GLN A 361 -1.35 26.04 0.90
N LEU A 362 -0.32 25.57 0.18
CA LEU A 362 0.75 26.47 -0.32
C LEU A 362 0.21 27.50 -1.29
N ALA A 363 -0.69 27.13 -2.19
CA ALA A 363 -1.33 28.08 -3.13
C ALA A 363 -2.17 29.13 -2.39
N ILE A 364 -2.96 28.72 -1.39
CA ILE A 364 -3.72 29.66 -0.54
C ILE A 364 -2.78 30.62 0.18
N ALA A 365 -1.71 30.09 0.77
CA ALA A 365 -0.72 30.93 1.47
C ALA A 365 -0.07 31.96 0.53
N GLN A 366 0.21 31.59 -0.72
CA GLN A 366 0.80 32.48 -1.73
C GLN A 366 -0.20 33.55 -2.20
N LEU A 367 -1.46 33.20 -2.40
CA LEU A 367 -2.49 34.11 -2.90
C LEU A 367 -3.03 35.06 -1.83
N SER A 368 -3.23 34.59 -0.61
CA SER A 368 -4.01 35.28 0.43
C SER A 368 -3.37 35.29 1.80
N GLY A 369 -2.14 34.76 1.91
CA GLY A 369 -1.42 34.61 3.18
C GLY A 369 -1.82 33.36 3.98
N ALA A 370 -0.90 32.89 4.82
CA ALA A 370 -1.05 31.65 5.60
C ALA A 370 -2.29 31.66 6.53
N ALA A 371 -2.70 32.82 7.04
CA ALA A 371 -3.88 32.97 7.90
C ALA A 371 -5.20 32.56 7.19
N SER A 372 -5.23 32.60 5.84
CA SER A 372 -6.42 32.24 5.06
C SER A 372 -6.62 30.73 4.89
N ILE A 373 -5.62 29.90 5.23
CA ILE A 373 -5.67 28.44 5.08
C ILE A 373 -6.81 27.85 5.91
N ALA A 374 -6.95 28.29 7.18
CA ALA A 374 -7.99 27.76 8.07
C ALA A 374 -9.40 28.01 7.52
N ALA A 375 -9.68 29.25 7.09
CA ALA A 375 -10.99 29.59 6.51
C ALA A 375 -11.28 28.78 5.22
N ALA A 376 -10.28 28.57 4.38
CA ALA A 376 -10.44 27.76 3.16
C ALA A 376 -10.73 26.29 3.48
N ILE A 377 -10.07 25.70 4.49
CA ILE A 377 -10.32 24.34 4.96
C ILE A 377 -11.75 24.22 5.51
N GLU A 378 -12.18 25.16 6.34
CA GLU A 378 -13.53 25.16 6.92
C GLU A 378 -14.63 25.37 5.87
N SER A 379 -14.34 26.05 4.78
CA SER A 379 -15.27 26.23 3.65
C SER A 379 -15.43 24.99 2.77
N ALA A 380 -14.55 23.98 2.93
CA ALA A 380 -14.65 22.76 2.15
C ALA A 380 -15.92 21.97 2.48
N VAL A 381 -16.74 21.69 1.46
CA VAL A 381 -18.01 21.01 1.60
C VAL A 381 -17.89 19.57 1.15
N GLY A 382 -18.33 18.64 2.01
CA GLY A 382 -18.43 17.23 1.67
C GLY A 382 -19.74 16.88 0.94
N PRO A 383 -19.87 15.65 0.46
CA PRO A 383 -21.09 15.18 -0.20
C PRO A 383 -22.29 15.25 0.74
N ALA A 384 -23.39 15.80 0.24
CA ALA A 384 -24.67 15.79 0.94
C ALA A 384 -25.30 14.40 0.83
N VAL A 385 -25.71 13.82 1.97
CA VAL A 385 -26.41 12.54 2.02
C VAL A 385 -27.80 12.74 2.63
N PRO A 386 -28.88 12.47 1.88
CA PRO A 386 -30.24 12.54 2.40
C PRO A 386 -30.45 11.55 3.56
N PRO A 387 -31.18 11.93 4.63
CA PRO A 387 -31.44 11.04 5.78
C PRO A 387 -32.08 9.70 5.41
N ALA A 388 -32.97 9.69 4.42
CA ALA A 388 -33.57 8.46 3.91
C ALA A 388 -32.53 7.50 3.31
N GLN A 389 -31.56 8.02 2.56
CA GLN A 389 -30.47 7.23 1.99
C GLN A 389 -29.54 6.70 3.10
N ALA A 390 -29.23 7.53 4.10
CA ALA A 390 -28.43 7.10 5.25
C ALA A 390 -29.10 5.96 6.01
N LYS A 391 -30.42 6.06 6.25
CA LYS A 391 -31.22 5.00 6.90
C LYS A 391 -31.24 3.72 6.05
N ALA A 392 -31.46 3.84 4.75
CA ALA A 392 -31.46 2.68 3.85
C ALA A 392 -30.09 1.99 3.83
N PHE A 393 -29.01 2.76 3.78
CA PHE A 393 -27.65 2.23 3.81
C PHE A 393 -27.32 1.51 5.13
N ALA A 394 -27.67 2.09 6.28
CA ALA A 394 -27.53 1.47 7.58
C ALA A 394 -28.29 0.14 7.70
N GLY A 395 -29.39 -0.01 6.95
CA GLY A 395 -30.18 -1.23 6.85
C GLY A 395 -29.60 -2.31 5.92
N THR A 396 -28.52 -2.02 5.18
CA THR A 396 -27.90 -3.03 4.30
C THR A 396 -27.18 -4.13 5.11
N GLU A 397 -27.09 -5.31 4.51
CA GLU A 397 -26.52 -6.50 5.15
C GLU A 397 -25.14 -6.24 5.75
N MET A 398 -24.25 -5.61 5.00
CA MET A 398 -22.86 -5.38 5.41
C MET A 398 -22.75 -4.42 6.60
N ILE A 399 -23.59 -3.38 6.65
CA ILE A 399 -23.58 -2.42 7.75
C ILE A 399 -24.21 -3.02 9.00
N ARG A 400 -25.29 -3.80 8.85
CA ARG A 400 -25.88 -4.55 9.96
C ARG A 400 -24.89 -5.57 10.54
N ALA A 401 -24.14 -6.28 9.67
CA ALA A 401 -23.07 -7.19 10.10
C ALA A 401 -22.00 -6.46 10.92
N ALA A 402 -21.50 -5.33 10.42
CA ALA A 402 -20.52 -4.53 11.16
C ALA A 402 -21.08 -4.03 12.51
N THR A 403 -22.33 -3.56 12.53
CA THR A 403 -22.99 -3.10 13.75
C THR A 403 -23.13 -4.23 14.78
N LEU A 404 -23.53 -5.42 14.31
CA LEU A 404 -23.68 -6.60 15.18
C LEU A 404 -22.31 -7.02 15.75
N LEU A 405 -21.26 -7.03 14.94
CA LEU A 405 -19.89 -7.35 15.35
C LEU A 405 -19.36 -6.38 16.42
N ILE A 406 -19.64 -5.08 16.30
CA ILE A 406 -19.32 -4.10 17.37
C ILE A 406 -20.06 -4.48 18.66
N GLY A 407 -21.35 -4.81 18.56
CA GLY A 407 -22.13 -5.28 19.72
C GLY A 407 -21.61 -6.60 20.33
N TRP A 408 -20.95 -7.43 19.54
CA TRP A 408 -20.28 -8.66 19.97
C TRP A 408 -18.87 -8.41 20.55
N GLY A 409 -18.37 -7.17 20.51
CA GLY A 409 -17.02 -6.83 20.98
C GLY A 409 -15.91 -7.22 20.00
N ASP A 410 -16.25 -7.37 18.72
CA ASP A 410 -15.28 -7.66 17.65
C ASP A 410 -15.14 -6.49 16.66
N PRO A 411 -14.46 -5.40 17.06
CA PRO A 411 -14.22 -4.26 16.18
C PRO A 411 -13.29 -4.63 15.00
N HIS A 412 -12.48 -5.68 15.14
CA HIS A 412 -11.56 -6.09 14.07
C HIS A 412 -12.34 -6.56 12.85
N TRP A 413 -13.28 -7.47 13.01
CA TRP A 413 -14.13 -7.90 11.89
C TRP A 413 -15.06 -6.80 11.41
N ALA A 414 -15.64 -6.00 12.30
CA ALA A 414 -16.46 -4.85 11.88
C ALA A 414 -15.70 -3.92 10.92
N ARG A 415 -14.41 -3.66 11.17
CA ARG A 415 -13.52 -2.90 10.26
C ARG A 415 -13.48 -3.52 8.86
N GLN A 416 -13.29 -4.84 8.76
CA GLN A 416 -13.18 -5.52 7.46
C GLN A 416 -14.45 -5.34 6.61
N PHE A 417 -15.63 -5.45 7.24
CA PHE A 417 -16.90 -5.22 6.56
C PHE A 417 -17.02 -3.79 6.02
N LEU A 418 -16.68 -2.79 6.82
CA LEU A 418 -16.76 -1.38 6.40
C LEU A 418 -15.69 -1.03 5.36
N LEU A 419 -14.44 -1.51 5.52
CA LEU A 419 -13.38 -1.29 4.53
C LEU A 419 -13.73 -1.93 3.19
N ARG A 420 -14.35 -3.12 3.21
CA ARG A 420 -14.86 -3.73 1.99
C ARG A 420 -15.92 -2.86 1.31
N GLN A 421 -16.82 -2.23 2.09
CA GLN A 421 -17.79 -1.27 1.55
C GLN A 421 -17.12 -0.02 0.96
N ALA A 422 -16.04 0.47 1.58
CA ALA A 422 -15.24 1.58 1.04
C ALA A 422 -14.56 1.21 -0.28
N GLN A 423 -14.02 0.00 -0.41
CA GLN A 423 -13.42 -0.50 -1.65
C GLN A 423 -14.44 -0.65 -2.79
N LEU A 424 -15.69 -0.98 -2.45
CA LEU A 424 -16.77 -1.13 -3.41
C LEU A 424 -17.49 0.19 -3.73
N ALA A 425 -17.14 1.28 -3.04
CA ALA A 425 -17.75 2.59 -3.28
C ALA A 425 -17.26 3.19 -4.59
N THR A 426 -18.19 3.68 -5.40
CA THR A 426 -17.92 4.28 -6.71
C THR A 426 -18.38 5.74 -6.82
N ASP A 427 -19.06 6.25 -5.80
CA ASP A 427 -19.61 7.61 -5.79
C ASP A 427 -19.43 8.31 -4.43
N ALA A 428 -19.56 9.63 -4.45
CA ALA A 428 -19.31 10.49 -3.31
C ALA A 428 -20.27 10.20 -2.12
N ALA A 429 -21.53 9.93 -2.39
CA ALA A 429 -22.52 9.64 -1.34
C ALA A 429 -22.20 8.31 -0.64
N ARG A 430 -21.76 7.30 -1.39
CA ARG A 430 -21.37 6.00 -0.84
C ARG A 430 -20.15 6.12 0.08
N PHE A 431 -19.11 6.86 -0.33
CA PHE A 431 -17.96 7.11 0.54
C PHE A 431 -18.36 7.85 1.83
N ALA A 432 -19.20 8.88 1.73
CA ALA A 432 -19.67 9.62 2.90
C ALA A 432 -20.49 8.71 3.84
N LEU A 433 -21.34 7.83 3.30
CA LEU A 433 -22.12 6.88 4.06
C LEU A 433 -21.24 5.87 4.82
N VAL A 434 -20.24 5.29 4.16
CA VAL A 434 -19.30 4.35 4.81
C VAL A 434 -18.54 5.07 5.92
N ALA A 435 -17.95 6.23 5.64
CA ALA A 435 -17.18 6.99 6.63
C ALA A 435 -18.05 7.43 7.82
N SER A 436 -19.29 7.85 7.59
CA SER A 436 -20.23 8.23 8.64
C SER A 436 -20.62 7.05 9.52
N ASN A 437 -20.89 5.87 8.93
CA ASN A 437 -21.17 4.66 9.72
C ASN A 437 -19.94 4.22 10.51
N ALA A 438 -18.74 4.27 9.93
CA ALA A 438 -17.50 3.99 10.65
C ALA A 438 -17.33 4.90 11.87
N ALA A 439 -17.54 6.21 11.70
CA ALA A 439 -17.47 7.18 12.78
C ALA A 439 -18.51 6.89 13.87
N SER A 440 -19.76 6.57 13.51
CA SER A 440 -20.84 6.24 14.47
C SER A 440 -20.58 4.94 15.23
N LEU A 441 -19.82 4.01 14.66
CA LEU A 441 -19.43 2.74 15.29
C LEU A 441 -18.11 2.83 16.06
N GLY A 442 -17.52 4.03 16.19
CA GLY A 442 -16.27 4.23 16.92
C GLY A 442 -15.03 3.70 16.21
N LEU A 443 -15.05 3.65 14.88
CA LEU A 443 -13.95 3.18 14.02
C LEU A 443 -13.34 4.34 13.20
N PRO A 444 -12.60 5.26 13.84
CA PRO A 444 -12.03 6.44 13.19
C PRO A 444 -11.02 6.09 12.11
N ASP A 445 -10.29 5.00 12.27
CA ASP A 445 -9.34 4.46 11.31
C ASP A 445 -10.01 4.12 9.96
N VAL A 446 -11.18 3.49 10.00
CA VAL A 446 -11.96 3.17 8.80
C VAL A 446 -12.47 4.45 8.13
N SER A 447 -12.89 5.46 8.92
CA SER A 447 -13.31 6.76 8.38
C SER A 447 -12.16 7.45 7.63
N VAL A 448 -10.95 7.47 8.21
CA VAL A 448 -9.73 8.01 7.58
C VAL A 448 -9.38 7.24 6.30
N GLN A 449 -9.40 5.90 6.33
CA GLN A 449 -9.06 5.09 5.16
C GLN A 449 -10.10 5.28 4.04
N THR A 450 -11.38 5.37 4.39
CA THR A 450 -12.46 5.68 3.43
C THR A 450 -12.24 7.04 2.77
N ALA A 451 -11.86 8.07 3.55
CA ALA A 451 -11.56 9.39 3.01
C ALA A 451 -10.33 9.41 2.10
N ARG A 452 -9.31 8.59 2.39
CA ARG A 452 -8.15 8.42 1.49
C ARG A 452 -8.55 7.80 0.14
N LEU A 453 -9.44 6.78 0.17
CA LEU A 453 -9.98 6.17 -1.06
C LEU A 453 -10.82 7.18 -1.85
N ALA A 454 -11.71 7.93 -1.19
CA ALA A 454 -12.50 8.99 -1.79
C ALA A 454 -11.61 10.07 -2.43
N GLY A 455 -10.56 10.49 -1.74
CA GLY A 455 -9.59 11.49 -2.22
C GLY A 455 -8.86 11.08 -3.50
N ARG A 456 -8.63 9.77 -3.72
CA ARG A 456 -8.09 9.25 -5.00
C ARG A 456 -9.05 9.47 -6.16
N GLN A 457 -10.35 9.54 -5.89
CA GLN A 457 -11.41 9.81 -6.87
C GLN A 457 -11.84 11.29 -6.91
N GLY A 458 -11.07 12.19 -6.30
CA GLY A 458 -11.39 13.63 -6.29
C GLY A 458 -12.48 14.04 -5.29
N ILE A 459 -12.85 13.17 -4.37
CA ILE A 459 -13.93 13.40 -3.42
C ILE A 459 -13.33 13.76 -2.06
N VAL A 460 -13.71 14.92 -1.51
CA VAL A 460 -13.30 15.36 -0.17
C VAL A 460 -14.37 14.99 0.86
N LEU A 461 -13.92 14.47 2.02
CA LEU A 461 -14.75 14.21 3.20
C LEU A 461 -14.21 15.04 4.38
N PRO A 462 -14.52 16.36 4.48
CA PRO A 462 -13.74 17.31 5.30
C PRO A 462 -13.67 16.96 6.78
N ARG A 463 -14.79 16.59 7.40
CA ARG A 463 -14.82 16.22 8.84
C ARG A 463 -14.58 14.74 9.07
N LEU A 464 -15.21 13.89 8.25
CA LEU A 464 -15.09 12.44 8.36
C LEU A 464 -13.66 11.93 8.07
N GLY A 465 -12.93 12.60 7.19
CA GLY A 465 -11.55 12.26 6.86
C GLY A 465 -10.52 12.69 7.91
N TRP A 466 -10.90 13.59 8.83
CA TRP A 466 -10.03 14.10 9.90
C TRP A 466 -10.73 14.04 11.26
N PRO A 467 -11.07 12.83 11.75
CA PRO A 467 -11.59 12.66 13.11
C PRO A 467 -10.51 13.02 14.14
N ALA A 468 -10.93 13.46 15.32
CA ALA A 468 -10.05 13.72 16.45
C ALA A 468 -10.51 12.88 17.67
N PRO A 469 -10.29 11.55 17.66
CA PRO A 469 -10.81 10.65 18.69
C PRO A 469 -9.98 10.67 19.99
N PHE A 470 -8.82 11.32 19.97
CA PHE A 470 -7.90 11.44 21.11
C PHE A 470 -7.61 12.90 21.40
N ASP A 471 -7.31 13.19 22.66
CA ASP A 471 -6.92 14.52 23.15
C ASP A 471 -5.44 14.50 23.54
N PRO A 472 -4.52 14.96 22.65
CA PRO A 472 -3.10 14.94 22.94
C PRO A 472 -2.74 15.83 24.13
N PRO A 473 -1.89 15.36 25.07
CA PRO A 473 -1.47 16.16 26.20
C PRO A 473 -0.69 17.41 25.76
N ALA A 474 -0.98 18.54 26.38
CA ALA A 474 -0.29 19.79 26.12
C ALA A 474 1.24 19.63 26.36
N THR A 475 2.02 19.91 25.32
CA THR A 475 3.48 19.76 25.35
C THR A 475 4.13 21.02 24.78
N PRO A 476 5.03 21.70 25.50
CA PRO A 476 5.68 22.91 25.01
C PRO A 476 6.39 22.65 23.66
N GLY A 477 6.06 23.47 22.66
CA GLY A 477 6.65 23.41 21.32
C GLY A 477 6.08 22.31 20.40
N VAL A 478 5.12 21.49 20.85
CA VAL A 478 4.44 20.48 20.03
C VAL A 478 2.93 20.71 20.11
N ALA A 479 2.38 21.31 19.08
CA ALA A 479 0.95 21.62 19.03
C ALA A 479 0.09 20.33 18.96
N PRO A 480 -1.07 20.25 19.63
CA PRO A 480 -2.01 19.14 19.53
C PRO A 480 -2.40 18.80 18.09
N ALA A 481 -2.59 19.79 17.22
CA ALA A 481 -2.86 19.61 15.80
C ALA A 481 -1.77 18.80 15.08
N LEU A 482 -0.50 19.01 15.45
CA LEU A 482 0.62 18.26 14.89
C LEU A 482 0.61 16.80 15.35
N VAL A 483 0.31 16.56 16.62
CA VAL A 483 0.22 15.20 17.18
C VAL A 483 -0.92 14.43 16.50
N LEU A 484 -2.09 15.05 16.34
CA LEU A 484 -3.20 14.46 15.59
C LEU A 484 -2.81 14.18 14.11
N GLY A 485 -2.07 15.11 13.50
CA GLY A 485 -1.53 14.93 12.15
C GLY A 485 -0.60 13.72 12.02
N LEU A 486 0.29 13.54 13.00
CA LEU A 486 1.18 12.37 13.09
C LEU A 486 0.38 11.08 13.28
N MET A 487 -0.51 11.01 14.30
CA MET A 487 -1.33 9.81 14.55
C MET A 487 -2.18 9.41 13.36
N ARG A 488 -2.77 10.40 12.67
CA ARG A 488 -3.54 10.14 11.44
C ARG A 488 -2.66 9.51 10.34
N GLN A 489 -1.42 9.97 10.22
CA GLN A 489 -0.50 9.47 9.21
C GLN A 489 0.06 8.11 9.58
N GLU A 490 0.40 7.88 10.84
CA GLU A 490 1.02 6.66 11.34
C GLU A 490 0.06 5.46 11.40
N SER A 491 -1.03 5.60 12.12
CA SER A 491 -1.96 4.48 12.40
C SER A 491 -3.39 4.72 11.91
N SER A 492 -3.71 5.92 11.39
CA SER A 492 -5.10 6.36 11.20
C SER A 492 -5.92 6.33 12.50
N PHE A 493 -5.28 6.48 13.66
CA PHE A 493 -5.86 6.38 15.01
C PHE A 493 -6.20 4.96 15.48
N ASP A 494 -5.61 3.91 14.91
CA ASP A 494 -5.75 2.55 15.41
C ASP A 494 -4.68 2.25 16.49
N PRO A 495 -5.06 2.10 17.79
CA PRO A 495 -4.10 1.81 18.86
C PRO A 495 -3.53 0.38 18.77
N GLU A 496 -4.23 -0.54 18.08
CA GLU A 496 -3.81 -1.92 17.90
C GLU A 496 -2.88 -2.11 16.70
N SER A 497 -2.65 -1.07 15.90
CA SER A 497 -1.87 -1.13 14.67
C SER A 497 -0.44 -1.60 14.93
N VAL A 498 0.01 -2.59 14.14
CA VAL A 498 1.39 -3.08 14.14
C VAL A 498 1.89 -3.09 12.70
N SER A 499 2.99 -2.39 12.43
CA SER A 499 3.60 -2.37 11.10
C SER A 499 4.40 -3.64 10.81
N PRO A 500 4.68 -3.97 9.53
CA PRO A 500 5.57 -5.06 9.18
C PRO A 500 6.99 -4.95 9.79
N ALA A 501 7.45 -3.73 10.07
CA ALA A 501 8.72 -3.47 10.73
C ALA A 501 8.65 -3.57 12.27
N GLY A 502 7.46 -3.83 12.85
CA GLY A 502 7.24 -3.96 14.29
C GLY A 502 7.03 -2.64 15.03
N ALA A 503 6.68 -1.55 14.35
CA ALA A 503 6.21 -0.33 14.99
C ALA A 503 4.77 -0.52 15.51
N ILE A 504 4.43 0.03 16.69
CA ILE A 504 3.20 -0.30 17.42
C ILE A 504 2.43 0.96 17.81
N GLY A 505 1.11 0.91 17.67
CA GLY A 505 0.14 1.81 18.27
C GLY A 505 -0.04 3.14 17.54
N LEU A 506 -0.69 4.10 18.19
CA LEU A 506 -1.17 5.37 17.61
C LEU A 506 -0.09 6.15 16.86
N MET A 507 1.11 6.27 17.44
CA MET A 507 2.25 7.00 16.89
C MET A 507 3.32 6.05 16.30
N GLN A 508 3.00 4.78 16.07
CA GLN A 508 3.87 3.75 15.48
C GLN A 508 5.28 3.75 16.09
N MET A 509 5.34 3.61 17.41
CA MET A 509 6.61 3.59 18.13
C MET A 509 7.32 2.26 17.95
N MET A 510 8.59 2.31 17.53
CA MET A 510 9.46 1.13 17.56
C MET A 510 9.75 0.76 19.03
N PRO A 511 9.65 -0.53 19.42
CA PRO A 511 9.92 -0.94 20.81
C PRO A 511 11.30 -0.51 21.35
N ALA A 512 12.32 -0.48 20.49
CA ALA A 512 13.65 0.00 20.87
C ALA A 512 13.66 1.51 21.18
N THR A 513 13.00 2.31 20.34
CA THR A 513 12.87 3.77 20.53
C THR A 513 12.04 4.08 21.79
N ALA A 514 10.95 3.35 22.00
CA ALA A 514 10.12 3.52 23.18
C ALA A 514 10.91 3.26 24.49
N ARG A 515 11.72 2.20 24.53
CA ARG A 515 12.61 1.92 25.66
C ARG A 515 13.66 3.02 25.87
N GLN A 516 14.22 3.56 24.80
CA GLN A 516 15.18 4.66 24.88
C GLN A 516 14.56 5.92 25.48
N VAL A 517 13.30 6.22 25.15
CA VAL A 517 12.57 7.41 25.64
C VAL A 517 12.05 7.20 27.07
N ALA A 518 11.50 6.03 27.37
CA ALA A 518 10.82 5.75 28.65
C ALA A 518 11.75 5.18 29.74
N GLY A 519 12.98 4.77 29.41
CA GLY A 519 13.76 3.95 30.31
C GLY A 519 13.15 2.55 30.44
N GLN A 520 12.86 2.10 31.70
CA GLN A 520 12.33 0.75 31.93
C GLN A 520 10.81 0.57 31.74
N GLY A 521 10.06 1.65 31.42
CA GLY A 521 8.58 1.66 31.45
C GLY A 521 7.83 1.58 30.13
N GLY A 522 8.48 1.34 28.99
CA GLY A 522 7.85 1.44 27.65
C GLY A 522 7.30 0.15 27.06
N GLN A 523 6.61 -0.71 27.80
CA GLN A 523 6.30 -2.07 27.37
C GLN A 523 4.93 -2.23 26.71
N ASP A 524 3.88 -1.51 27.13
CA ASP A 524 2.54 -1.60 26.56
C ASP A 524 2.29 -0.49 25.53
N LEU A 525 2.83 -0.67 24.33
CA LEU A 525 2.69 0.32 23.25
C LEU A 525 1.29 0.31 22.58
N LYS A 526 0.42 -0.60 22.93
CA LYS A 526 -0.99 -0.57 22.50
C LYS A 526 -1.84 0.32 23.41
N ASN A 527 -1.35 0.66 24.60
CA ASN A 527 -2.01 1.65 25.45
C ASN A 527 -1.92 3.05 24.80
N PRO A 528 -3.06 3.67 24.45
CA PRO A 528 -3.09 4.94 23.72
C PRO A 528 -2.34 6.07 24.43
N ASP A 529 -2.56 6.23 25.73
CA ASP A 529 -1.98 7.32 26.52
C ASP A 529 -0.46 7.19 26.66
N LEU A 530 0.02 5.96 26.87
CA LEU A 530 1.45 5.69 26.93
C LEU A 530 2.10 5.93 25.56
N ASN A 531 1.50 5.42 24.50
CA ASN A 531 2.01 5.55 23.13
C ASN A 531 2.11 7.04 22.72
N MET A 532 1.05 7.82 22.97
CA MET A 532 1.06 9.27 22.72
C MET A 532 2.16 9.99 23.50
N ARG A 533 2.28 9.75 24.82
CA ARG A 533 3.32 10.40 25.63
C ARG A 533 4.73 10.10 25.11
N LEU A 534 5.02 8.84 24.78
CA LEU A 534 6.33 8.43 24.28
C LEU A 534 6.61 9.01 22.88
N GLY A 535 5.63 8.95 21.98
CA GLY A 535 5.75 9.49 20.63
C GLY A 535 5.95 11.01 20.63
N ILE A 536 5.21 11.73 21.46
CA ILE A 536 5.36 13.19 21.61
C ILE A 536 6.74 13.53 22.20
N ALA A 537 7.20 12.80 23.21
CA ALA A 537 8.52 13.02 23.82
C ALA A 537 9.64 12.78 22.79
N TYR A 538 9.55 11.72 22.01
CA TYR A 538 10.49 11.43 20.93
C TYR A 538 10.48 12.52 19.86
N PHE A 539 9.30 12.90 19.35
CA PHE A 539 9.15 13.96 18.36
C PHE A 539 9.68 15.31 18.85
N SER A 540 9.37 15.68 20.11
CA SER A 540 9.91 16.89 20.75
C SER A 540 11.44 16.89 20.80
N GLY A 541 12.05 15.71 21.04
CA GLY A 541 13.50 15.52 20.97
C GLY A 541 14.04 15.79 19.56
N LEU A 542 13.40 15.24 18.54
CA LEU A 542 13.76 15.48 17.14
C LEU A 542 13.61 16.95 16.76
N LEU A 543 12.51 17.59 17.15
CA LEU A 543 12.28 19.01 16.85
C LEU A 543 13.42 19.89 17.42
N ARG A 544 13.84 19.66 18.68
CA ARG A 544 15.01 20.34 19.26
C ARG A 544 16.30 20.04 18.50
N GLN A 545 16.52 18.76 18.14
CA GLN A 545 17.71 18.31 17.42
C GLN A 545 17.87 18.98 16.03
N PHE A 546 16.76 19.31 15.38
CA PHE A 546 16.73 19.97 14.08
C PHE A 546 16.39 21.48 14.18
N GLY A 547 16.72 22.11 15.31
CA GLY A 547 16.62 23.57 15.47
C GLY A 547 15.20 24.13 15.34
N GLY A 548 14.15 23.33 15.62
CA GLY A 548 12.76 23.72 15.46
C GLY A 548 12.22 23.59 14.03
N THR A 549 13.03 23.14 13.08
CA THR A 549 12.64 23.02 11.66
C THR A 549 11.71 21.80 11.48
N LEU A 550 10.41 22.08 11.38
CA LEU A 550 9.36 21.07 11.37
C LEU A 550 9.50 20.03 10.25
N PRO A 551 9.75 20.37 8.96
CA PRO A 551 9.93 19.37 7.90
C PRO A 551 11.09 18.40 8.18
N TYR A 552 12.18 18.87 8.77
CA TYR A 552 13.32 18.01 9.13
C TYR A 552 12.98 17.04 10.24
N ALA A 553 12.31 17.53 11.29
CA ALA A 553 11.87 16.69 12.41
C ALA A 553 10.87 15.62 11.94
N ILE A 554 9.93 15.96 11.05
CA ILE A 554 8.97 15.02 10.47
C ILE A 554 9.69 13.97 9.61
N ALA A 555 10.63 14.39 8.75
CA ALA A 555 11.43 13.46 7.95
C ALA A 555 12.27 12.51 8.83
N ALA A 556 12.83 13.05 9.93
CA ALA A 556 13.60 12.27 10.91
C ALA A 556 12.74 11.27 11.68
N TYR A 557 11.48 11.60 11.96
CA TYR A 557 10.55 10.71 12.64
C TYR A 557 10.27 9.45 11.80
N ASN A 558 10.00 9.62 10.51
CA ASN A 558 9.70 8.52 9.59
C ASN A 558 10.96 7.74 9.15
N ALA A 559 12.02 8.44 8.72
CA ALA A 559 13.20 7.80 8.13
C ALA A 559 14.39 7.62 9.09
N GLY A 560 14.31 8.20 10.27
CA GLY A 560 15.38 8.25 11.25
C GLY A 560 16.27 9.50 11.15
N PRO A 561 16.82 9.98 12.27
CA PRO A 561 17.56 11.24 12.34
C PRO A 561 18.87 11.21 11.54
N HIS A 562 19.50 10.07 11.38
CA HIS A 562 20.71 9.93 10.57
C HIS A 562 20.45 10.28 9.11
N ARG A 563 19.42 9.67 8.49
CA ARG A 563 19.05 9.93 7.09
C ARG A 563 18.66 11.38 6.86
N ALA A 564 17.88 11.96 7.78
CA ALA A 564 17.50 13.37 7.67
C ALA A 564 18.73 14.30 7.65
N ARG A 565 19.75 14.05 8.49
CA ARG A 565 21.02 14.81 8.46
C ARG A 565 21.79 14.60 7.15
N THR A 566 21.83 13.36 6.64
CA THR A 566 22.46 13.08 5.34
C THR A 566 21.79 13.91 4.24
N TRP A 567 20.46 13.94 4.18
CA TRP A 567 19.73 14.72 3.18
C TRP A 567 19.90 16.25 3.34
N ILE A 568 20.06 16.74 4.56
CA ILE A 568 20.41 18.16 4.79
C ILE A 568 21.80 18.44 4.26
N ALA A 569 22.78 17.58 4.50
CA ALA A 569 24.14 17.74 4.01
C ALA A 569 24.21 17.69 2.47
N GLU A 570 23.50 16.77 1.83
CA GLU A 570 23.48 16.58 0.38
C GLU A 570 22.65 17.65 -0.35
N ASN A 571 21.52 18.06 0.21
CA ASN A 571 20.57 18.97 -0.45
C ASN A 571 20.73 20.44 -0.02
N GLY A 572 21.58 20.72 0.98
CA GLY A 572 21.72 22.02 1.61
C GLY A 572 20.70 22.25 2.73
N ASP A 573 21.06 23.12 3.67
CA ASP A 573 20.16 23.53 4.75
C ASP A 573 19.17 24.60 4.26
N ALA A 574 17.89 24.24 4.22
CA ALA A 574 16.79 25.11 3.82
C ALA A 574 16.09 25.82 4.99
N SER A 575 16.53 25.58 6.23
CA SER A 575 15.79 26.02 7.45
C SER A 575 15.69 27.55 7.59
N THR A 576 16.66 28.27 7.06
CA THR A 576 16.73 29.75 7.14
C THR A 576 16.51 30.46 5.80
N LEU A 577 16.19 29.69 4.74
CA LEU A 577 16.03 30.19 3.40
C LEU A 577 14.55 30.48 3.06
N ALA A 578 14.30 31.01 1.86
CA ALA A 578 12.95 31.26 1.40
C ALA A 578 12.10 29.96 1.41
N PRO A 579 10.78 30.05 1.65
CA PRO A 579 9.90 28.87 1.71
C PRO A 579 10.01 27.93 0.49
N ASP A 580 10.27 28.46 -0.68
CA ASP A 580 10.47 27.72 -1.92
C ASP A 580 11.63 26.71 -1.85
N VAL A 581 12.70 27.08 -1.13
CA VAL A 581 13.86 26.20 -0.97
C VAL A 581 13.51 24.99 -0.09
N MET A 582 12.66 25.19 0.91
CA MET A 582 12.15 24.10 1.73
C MET A 582 11.24 23.16 0.92
N ILE A 583 10.40 23.70 0.03
CA ILE A 583 9.57 22.89 -0.87
C ILE A 583 10.49 22.02 -1.76
N ASP A 584 11.51 22.62 -2.38
CA ASP A 584 12.48 21.90 -3.20
C ASP A 584 13.28 20.87 -2.38
N TRP A 585 13.63 21.18 -1.12
CA TRP A 585 14.29 20.22 -0.24
C TRP A 585 13.42 18.99 0.03
N ILE A 586 12.12 19.20 0.30
CA ILE A 586 11.15 18.10 0.51
C ILE A 586 11.07 17.25 -0.76
N GLU A 587 10.97 17.87 -1.95
CA GLU A 587 10.88 17.14 -3.22
C GLU A 587 12.17 16.37 -3.58
N ARG A 588 13.31 16.78 -3.03
CA ARG A 588 14.60 16.07 -3.19
C ARG A 588 14.81 14.91 -2.23
N ILE A 589 13.94 14.70 -1.23
CA ILE A 589 14.00 13.51 -0.38
C ILE A 589 13.93 12.26 -1.28
N PRO A 590 14.95 11.36 -1.26
CA PRO A 590 15.00 10.25 -2.21
C PRO A 590 13.95 9.16 -1.92
N PHE A 591 13.48 9.05 -0.67
CA PHE A 591 12.46 8.07 -0.28
C PHE A 591 11.06 8.64 -0.53
N ALA A 592 10.35 8.06 -1.50
CA ALA A 592 8.98 8.49 -1.85
C ALA A 592 8.04 8.46 -0.64
N GLU A 593 8.16 7.43 0.20
CA GLU A 593 7.39 7.33 1.44
C GLU A 593 7.65 8.53 2.36
N THR A 594 8.90 8.84 2.66
CA THR A 594 9.25 9.95 3.57
C THR A 594 8.87 11.30 2.98
N ARG A 595 9.06 11.51 1.69
CA ARG A 595 8.64 12.72 0.98
C ARG A 595 7.14 12.95 1.11
N ASN A 596 6.33 11.92 0.83
CA ASN A 596 4.89 11.96 1.01
C ASN A 596 4.51 12.15 2.49
N TYR A 597 5.18 11.46 3.39
CA TYR A 597 4.94 11.56 4.82
C TYR A 597 5.08 13.00 5.33
N VAL A 598 6.17 13.70 4.97
CA VAL A 598 6.37 15.10 5.35
C VAL A 598 5.23 15.98 4.87
N GLN A 599 4.85 15.86 3.60
CA GLN A 599 3.74 16.63 3.02
C GLN A 599 2.40 16.33 3.73
N ARG A 600 2.12 15.03 3.97
CA ARG A 600 0.86 14.62 4.62
C ARG A 600 0.77 15.08 6.08
N VAL A 601 1.85 15.03 6.84
CA VAL A 601 1.84 15.52 8.23
C VAL A 601 1.65 17.04 8.27
N LEU A 602 2.32 17.79 7.40
CA LEU A 602 2.17 19.25 7.32
C LEU A 602 0.73 19.65 6.97
N GLU A 603 0.13 19.03 5.93
CA GLU A 603 -1.26 19.31 5.55
C GLU A 603 -2.25 18.93 6.64
N ASN A 604 -2.08 17.77 7.27
CA ASN A 604 -2.94 17.32 8.36
C ASN A 604 -2.87 18.28 9.56
N THR A 605 -1.67 18.76 9.88
CA THR A 605 -1.48 19.74 10.97
C THR A 605 -2.30 20.99 10.73
N ALA A 606 -2.27 21.54 9.50
CA ALA A 606 -3.07 22.73 9.17
C ALA A 606 -4.58 22.44 9.25
N ILE A 607 -5.01 21.24 8.84
CA ILE A 607 -6.42 20.86 8.90
C ILE A 607 -6.90 20.69 10.35
N TYR A 608 -6.12 20.01 11.19
CA TYR A 608 -6.49 19.87 12.61
C TYR A 608 -6.47 21.22 13.36
N ALA A 609 -5.54 22.11 13.03
CA ALA A 609 -5.52 23.47 13.57
C ALA A 609 -6.77 24.27 13.15
N ALA A 610 -7.20 24.16 11.90
CA ALA A 610 -8.46 24.76 11.41
C ALA A 610 -9.68 24.17 12.12
N HIS A 611 -9.67 22.87 12.42
CA HIS A 611 -10.76 22.21 13.15
C HIS A 611 -10.76 22.48 14.66
N GLY A 612 -9.86 23.33 15.18
CA GLY A 612 -9.84 23.80 16.55
C GLY A 612 -8.87 23.08 17.50
N ALA A 613 -8.08 22.14 17.04
CA ALA A 613 -7.01 21.53 17.83
C ALA A 613 -5.82 22.53 17.95
N LYS A 614 -5.75 23.26 19.07
CA LYS A 614 -4.76 24.32 19.27
C LYS A 614 -3.65 23.88 20.22
#